data_300eafcc326ffdad521146b8f6c89235
#
_entry.id   300eafcc326ffdad521146b8f6c89235
#
_cell.length_a   1.000
_cell.length_b   1.000
_cell.length_c   1.000
_cell.angle_alpha   90.00
_cell.angle_beta   90.00
_cell.angle_gamma   90.00
#
_symmetry.space_group_name_H-M   'P 1'
#
loop_
_entity.id
_entity.type
_entity.pdbx_description
1 polymer ?
#
loop_
_entity_poly.entity_id
_entity_poly.type
_entity_poly.pdbx_seq_one_letter_code
_entity_poly.pdbx_strand_id
1 'polypeptide(L)'
;MEEIMAKRKSKPIVAVVGRPNVGKSTLFNALAGENISIVKDTPGITRDRIYADIHWLDMTFTLIDTGGIEPDSKDVILSQMREQAEIAMETADVIIFLVDVKQGLVDADSKVADMLRRSHKPVVLVVNKVDSFQKYMADVYEFYNLGIGDPHPISAVNRLGIGDMLEAVTEFFDKEQAEEEEDDRTRVAIVGKPNVGKSSLINKLLGENRLIVSDIAGTTRDAVDTEITYNGKEYVFIDTAGLRRKNKIKEELERYMIVRTVSAVERAEVVVLMIDAEEGVTEQDAKIAGIAHERGKATIIVVNKWDAIEKDDKTIYKFTEKVRNTLSFMPYAELLFVSAKTGLSLIHI
;
A
#
# COMPACT_ATOMS: atom_id res chain seq x y z
N MET A 1 18.30 24.47 16.09
CA MET A 1 17.54 24.21 14.84
C MET A 1 17.91 22.86 14.22
N GLU A 2 18.59 21.98 14.98
CA GLU A 2 18.99 20.62 14.57
C GLU A 2 18.13 19.49 15.17
N GLU A 3 17.09 19.82 15.93
CA GLU A 3 16.28 18.82 16.68
C GLU A 3 14.95 18.43 16.01
N ILE A 4 14.67 18.86 14.76
CA ILE A 4 13.33 18.69 14.15
C ILE A 4 13.28 17.60 13.05
N MET A 5 14.37 16.92 12.77
CA MET A 5 14.36 15.77 11.83
C MET A 5 14.65 14.44 12.53
N ALA A 6 13.86 14.09 13.53
CA ALA A 6 13.74 12.68 13.88
C ALA A 6 13.08 11.97 12.69
N LYS A 7 13.84 11.13 11.98
CA LYS A 7 13.31 10.26 10.90
C LYS A 7 12.03 9.59 11.42
N ARG A 8 10.88 9.92 10.82
CA ARG A 8 9.64 9.20 11.12
C ARG A 8 9.82 7.79 10.57
N LYS A 9 9.94 6.79 11.44
CA LYS A 9 9.91 5.38 11.06
C LYS A 9 8.64 5.12 10.23
N SER A 10 8.75 4.33 9.17
CA SER A 10 7.59 3.91 8.39
C SER A 10 6.65 3.12 9.30
N LYS A 11 5.34 3.38 9.19
CA LYS A 11 4.35 2.63 9.95
C LYS A 11 4.25 1.22 9.38
N PRO A 12 4.21 0.17 10.21
CA PRO A 12 3.94 -1.18 9.74
C PRO A 12 2.59 -1.25 9.00
N ILE A 13 2.52 -2.09 7.99
CA ILE A 13 1.32 -2.31 7.18
C ILE A 13 0.75 -3.68 7.51
N VAL A 14 -0.52 -3.71 7.91
CA VAL A 14 -1.27 -4.93 8.22
C VAL A 14 -2.38 -5.12 7.21
N ALA A 15 -2.38 -6.23 6.46
CA ALA A 15 -3.43 -6.53 5.49
C ALA A 15 -4.39 -7.61 6.01
N VAL A 16 -5.68 -7.43 5.77
CA VAL A 16 -6.71 -8.44 6.12
C VAL A 16 -7.08 -9.24 4.89
N VAL A 17 -6.86 -10.55 4.94
CA VAL A 17 -7.17 -11.52 3.88
C VAL A 17 -8.22 -12.52 4.40
N GLY A 18 -9.10 -12.99 3.52
CA GLY A 18 -10.09 -14.00 3.88
C GLY A 18 -11.25 -14.02 2.88
N ARG A 19 -12.08 -15.07 2.98
CA ARG A 19 -13.26 -15.24 2.10
C ARG A 19 -14.23 -14.06 2.19
N PRO A 20 -15.12 -13.90 1.20
CA PRO A 20 -16.28 -13.05 1.34
C PRO A 20 -17.11 -13.44 2.57
N ASN A 21 -17.71 -12.47 3.23
CA ASN A 21 -18.63 -12.65 4.37
C ASN A 21 -18.03 -13.27 5.65
N VAL A 22 -16.70 -13.43 5.77
CA VAL A 22 -16.05 -13.83 7.04
C VAL A 22 -15.98 -12.68 8.05
N GLY A 23 -16.28 -11.45 7.61
CA GLY A 23 -16.34 -10.26 8.48
C GLY A 23 -15.13 -9.34 8.40
N LYS A 24 -14.38 -9.32 7.26
CA LYS A 24 -13.22 -8.42 7.05
C LYS A 24 -13.58 -6.96 7.29
N SER A 25 -14.59 -6.45 6.59
CA SER A 25 -15.03 -5.05 6.72
C SER A 25 -15.64 -4.76 8.10
N THR A 26 -16.22 -5.77 8.76
CA THR A 26 -16.68 -5.63 10.14
C THR A 26 -15.52 -5.46 11.10
N LEU A 27 -14.48 -6.28 10.96
CA LEU A 27 -13.24 -6.16 11.74
C LEU A 27 -12.56 -4.83 11.46
N PHE A 28 -12.41 -4.46 10.18
CA PHE A 28 -11.85 -3.17 9.77
C PHE A 28 -12.58 -1.99 10.43
N ASN A 29 -13.91 -1.99 10.39
CA ASN A 29 -14.72 -0.93 10.99
C ASN A 29 -14.65 -0.95 12.52
N ALA A 30 -14.55 -2.12 13.15
CA ALA A 30 -14.41 -2.24 14.60
C ALA A 30 -13.08 -1.65 15.08
N LEU A 31 -11.99 -1.85 14.33
CA LEU A 31 -10.67 -1.32 14.61
C LEU A 31 -10.55 0.18 14.27
N ALA A 32 -11.04 0.58 13.10
CA ALA A 32 -11.00 1.95 12.63
C ALA A 32 -11.97 2.88 13.39
N GLY A 33 -13.08 2.34 13.90
CA GLY A 33 -14.15 3.13 14.53
C GLY A 33 -13.78 3.80 15.85
N GLU A 34 -12.76 3.34 16.55
CA GLU A 34 -12.29 3.94 17.81
C GLU A 34 -11.24 5.04 17.60
N ASN A 35 -10.59 5.09 16.45
CA ASN A 35 -9.41 5.89 16.19
C ASN A 35 -9.52 6.83 14.98
N ILE A 36 -10.74 7.11 14.50
CA ILE A 36 -10.90 8.10 13.44
C ILE A 36 -10.64 9.47 14.06
N SER A 37 -9.38 9.92 13.99
CA SER A 37 -9.15 11.36 13.98
C SER A 37 -9.96 11.90 12.80
N ILE A 38 -10.85 12.85 13.10
CA ILE A 38 -11.72 13.53 12.13
C ILE A 38 -10.84 14.02 11.00
N VAL A 39 -10.72 13.23 9.92
CA VAL A 39 -10.11 13.70 8.68
C VAL A 39 -11.06 14.78 8.18
N LYS A 40 -10.61 16.02 8.20
CA LYS A 40 -11.34 17.15 7.59
C LYS A 40 -11.69 16.75 6.16
N ASP A 41 -12.88 17.10 5.71
CA ASP A 41 -13.34 16.92 4.33
C ASP A 41 -12.32 17.55 3.36
N THR A 42 -11.28 16.80 3.00
CA THR A 42 -10.30 17.21 2.00
C THR A 42 -10.85 16.79 0.64
N PRO A 43 -11.02 17.74 -0.30
CA PRO A 43 -11.52 17.40 -1.64
C PRO A 43 -10.62 16.35 -2.30
N GLY A 44 -11.23 15.29 -2.83
CA GLY A 44 -10.52 14.19 -3.50
C GLY A 44 -10.36 12.91 -2.68
N ILE A 45 -10.67 12.91 -1.37
CA ILE A 45 -10.64 11.71 -0.53
C ILE A 45 -12.01 11.07 -0.51
N THR A 46 -12.12 9.87 -1.09
CA THR A 46 -13.37 9.12 -1.12
C THR A 46 -13.64 8.44 0.23
N ARG A 47 -14.92 8.33 0.59
CA ARG A 47 -15.42 7.61 1.78
C ARG A 47 -15.20 6.09 1.74
N ASP A 48 -14.64 5.54 0.67
CA ASP A 48 -14.29 4.13 0.56
C ASP A 48 -13.05 3.83 1.40
N ARG A 49 -13.28 3.34 2.61
CA ARG A 49 -12.25 3.05 3.60
C ARG A 49 -11.52 1.76 3.21
N ILE A 50 -10.49 1.88 2.39
CA ILE A 50 -9.60 0.76 2.01
C ILE A 50 -8.46 0.61 3.02
N TYR A 51 -8.10 1.70 3.72
CA TYR A 51 -7.03 1.73 4.72
C TYR A 51 -7.40 2.63 5.90
N ALA A 52 -6.83 2.36 7.06
CA ALA A 52 -6.97 3.18 8.26
C ALA A 52 -5.75 3.06 9.16
N ASP A 53 -5.39 4.15 9.85
CA ASP A 53 -4.39 4.09 10.91
C ASP A 53 -5.04 3.57 12.18
N ILE A 54 -4.42 2.54 12.76
CA ILE A 54 -4.84 1.92 14.00
C ILE A 54 -3.80 2.25 15.08
N HIS A 55 -4.30 2.75 16.20
CA HIS A 55 -3.50 2.98 17.40
C HIS A 55 -3.81 1.89 18.42
N TRP A 56 -2.79 1.16 18.81
CA TRP A 56 -2.89 0.12 19.83
C TRP A 56 -1.74 0.25 20.81
N LEU A 57 -2.05 0.56 22.08
CA LEU A 57 -1.05 0.91 23.08
C LEU A 57 -0.12 2.02 22.56
N ASP A 58 1.18 1.80 22.55
CA ASP A 58 2.20 2.75 22.09
C ASP A 58 2.52 2.60 20.58
N MET A 59 1.83 1.71 19.88
CA MET A 59 2.10 1.38 18.47
C MET A 59 1.05 1.98 17.54
N THR A 60 1.50 2.35 16.35
CA THR A 60 0.63 2.81 15.28
C THR A 60 0.97 2.05 14.01
N PHE A 61 -0.04 1.49 13.34
CA PHE A 61 0.14 0.78 12.06
C PHE A 61 -0.99 1.12 11.09
N THR A 62 -0.76 0.88 9.80
CA THR A 62 -1.77 1.06 8.76
C THR A 62 -2.46 -0.27 8.48
N LEU A 63 -3.76 -0.35 8.75
CA LEU A 63 -4.60 -1.50 8.41
C LEU A 63 -5.16 -1.33 7.00
N ILE A 64 -5.09 -2.38 6.17
CA ILE A 64 -5.62 -2.41 4.82
C ILE A 64 -6.67 -3.51 4.68
N ASP A 65 -7.87 -3.16 4.21
CA ASP A 65 -8.90 -4.12 3.80
C ASP A 65 -8.69 -4.50 2.33
N THR A 66 -8.16 -5.72 2.09
CA THR A 66 -7.97 -6.24 0.73
C THR A 66 -9.26 -6.77 0.10
N GLY A 67 -10.36 -6.87 0.88
CA GLY A 67 -11.66 -7.34 0.45
C GLY A 67 -12.58 -6.22 -0.02
N GLY A 68 -13.51 -6.48 -0.93
CA GLY A 68 -14.50 -5.47 -1.28
C GLY A 68 -15.32 -5.71 -2.55
N ILE A 69 -15.19 -6.86 -3.19
CA ILE A 69 -16.07 -7.27 -4.32
C ILE A 69 -16.74 -8.57 -3.92
N GLU A 70 -18.06 -8.59 -3.90
CA GLU A 70 -18.84 -9.83 -3.70
C GLU A 70 -18.90 -10.57 -5.03
N PRO A 71 -18.43 -11.83 -5.09
CA PRO A 71 -18.46 -12.60 -6.32
C PRO A 71 -19.79 -13.34 -6.51
N ASP A 72 -20.25 -13.41 -7.75
CA ASP A 72 -21.47 -14.12 -8.14
C ASP A 72 -21.31 -15.64 -8.27
N SER A 73 -20.08 -16.18 -8.19
CA SER A 73 -19.83 -17.63 -8.37
C SER A 73 -18.68 -18.17 -7.51
N LYS A 74 -18.70 -19.50 -7.20
CA LYS A 74 -17.68 -20.18 -6.34
C LYS A 74 -16.28 -20.16 -6.95
N ASP A 75 -16.13 -20.24 -8.26
CA ASP A 75 -14.82 -20.22 -8.93
C ASP A 75 -14.16 -18.84 -8.84
N VAL A 76 -14.99 -17.78 -8.83
CA VAL A 76 -14.55 -16.40 -8.65
C VAL A 76 -14.09 -16.16 -7.20
N ILE A 77 -14.68 -16.81 -6.19
CA ILE A 77 -14.28 -16.67 -4.78
C ILE A 77 -12.81 -17.04 -4.57
N LEU A 78 -12.38 -18.20 -5.07
CA LEU A 78 -10.99 -18.65 -4.90
C LEU A 78 -10.00 -17.76 -5.66
N SER A 79 -10.38 -17.31 -6.87
CA SER A 79 -9.55 -16.37 -7.65
C SER A 79 -9.33 -15.06 -6.89
N GLN A 80 -10.39 -14.49 -6.34
CA GLN A 80 -10.32 -13.25 -5.56
C GLN A 80 -9.53 -13.39 -4.27
N MET A 81 -9.70 -14.51 -3.55
CA MET A 81 -8.91 -14.78 -2.35
C MET A 81 -7.42 -14.90 -2.66
N ARG A 82 -7.07 -15.54 -3.80
CA ARG A 82 -5.68 -15.61 -4.25
C ARG A 82 -5.11 -14.23 -4.53
N GLU A 83 -5.87 -13.41 -5.24
CA GLU A 83 -5.48 -12.05 -5.55
C GLU A 83 -5.30 -11.19 -4.29
N GLN A 84 -6.23 -11.28 -3.33
CA GLN A 84 -6.10 -10.64 -2.03
C GLN A 84 -4.84 -11.10 -1.28
N ALA A 85 -4.55 -12.41 -1.30
CA ALA A 85 -3.35 -12.96 -0.67
C ALA A 85 -2.08 -12.48 -1.37
N GLU A 86 -2.05 -12.43 -2.70
CA GLU A 86 -0.92 -11.91 -3.48
C GLU A 86 -0.64 -10.44 -3.16
N ILE A 87 -1.69 -9.61 -3.12
CA ILE A 87 -1.59 -8.20 -2.72
C ILE A 87 -1.02 -8.08 -1.30
N ALA A 88 -1.57 -8.83 -0.36
CA ALA A 88 -1.13 -8.80 1.03
C ALA A 88 0.33 -9.25 1.18
N MET A 89 0.74 -10.31 0.49
CA MET A 89 2.12 -10.79 0.49
C MET A 89 3.11 -9.77 -0.11
N GLU A 90 2.67 -8.98 -1.11
CA GLU A 90 3.51 -7.95 -1.73
C GLU A 90 3.61 -6.67 -0.89
N THR A 91 2.54 -6.30 -0.17
CA THR A 91 2.41 -4.96 0.40
C THR A 91 2.45 -4.89 1.92
N ALA A 92 2.13 -5.97 2.63
CA ALA A 92 2.00 -5.96 4.09
C ALA A 92 3.25 -6.51 4.79
N ASP A 93 3.50 -5.99 6.00
CA ASP A 93 4.49 -6.51 6.92
C ASP A 93 3.91 -7.69 7.72
N VAL A 94 2.62 -7.61 8.10
CA VAL A 94 1.88 -8.67 8.77
C VAL A 94 0.54 -8.91 8.08
N ILE A 95 0.13 -10.16 7.96
CA ILE A 95 -1.14 -10.55 7.34
C ILE A 95 -2.07 -11.12 8.40
N ILE A 96 -3.27 -10.57 8.53
CA ILE A 96 -4.38 -11.15 9.27
C ILE A 96 -5.15 -12.06 8.32
N PHE A 97 -5.09 -13.37 8.54
CA PHE A 97 -5.90 -14.33 7.79
C PHE A 97 -7.19 -14.62 8.56
N LEU A 98 -8.31 -14.08 8.08
CA LEU A 98 -9.61 -14.12 8.74
C LEU A 98 -10.48 -15.26 8.21
N VAL A 99 -10.93 -16.14 9.09
CA VAL A 99 -11.84 -17.26 8.82
C VAL A 99 -13.10 -17.20 9.69
N ASP A 100 -14.11 -17.98 9.38
CA ASP A 100 -15.43 -17.94 10.01
C ASP A 100 -15.73 -19.27 10.75
N VAL A 101 -15.84 -19.24 12.08
CA VAL A 101 -16.11 -20.43 12.90
C VAL A 101 -17.45 -21.07 12.56
N LYS A 102 -18.47 -20.27 12.17
CA LYS A 102 -19.81 -20.81 11.88
C LYS A 102 -19.89 -21.59 10.58
N GLN A 103 -18.99 -21.32 9.64
CA GLN A 103 -18.90 -22.04 8.38
C GLN A 103 -17.90 -23.22 8.45
N GLY A 104 -17.06 -23.25 9.49
CA GLY A 104 -15.99 -24.21 9.63
C GLY A 104 -14.89 -24.08 8.59
N LEU A 105 -13.98 -25.03 8.59
CA LEU A 105 -12.85 -25.09 7.66
C LEU A 105 -13.34 -25.51 6.27
N VAL A 106 -12.97 -24.76 5.23
CA VAL A 106 -13.30 -25.07 3.83
C VAL A 106 -12.04 -25.13 2.96
N ASP A 107 -12.11 -25.84 1.82
CA ASP A 107 -11.00 -26.01 0.88
C ASP A 107 -10.36 -24.70 0.42
N ALA A 108 -11.17 -23.63 0.26
CA ALA A 108 -10.68 -22.32 -0.14
C ALA A 108 -9.74 -21.72 0.92
N ASP A 109 -10.06 -21.88 2.21
CA ASP A 109 -9.21 -21.42 3.31
C ASP A 109 -7.87 -22.18 3.31
N SER A 110 -7.91 -23.50 3.12
CA SER A 110 -6.71 -24.34 3.04
C SER A 110 -5.78 -23.96 1.89
N LYS A 111 -6.33 -23.65 0.71
CA LYS A 111 -5.55 -23.24 -0.46
C LYS A 111 -4.86 -21.88 -0.25
N VAL A 112 -5.54 -20.93 0.37
CA VAL A 112 -4.96 -19.64 0.70
C VAL A 112 -3.93 -19.77 1.81
N ALA A 113 -4.20 -20.58 2.83
CA ALA A 113 -3.24 -20.91 3.88
C ALA A 113 -1.93 -21.45 3.31
N ASP A 114 -2.01 -22.35 2.31
CA ASP A 114 -0.83 -22.90 1.62
C ASP A 114 -0.01 -21.81 0.91
N MET A 115 -0.67 -20.81 0.31
CA MET A 115 0.01 -19.69 -0.32
C MET A 115 0.70 -18.81 0.72
N LEU A 116 0.00 -18.47 1.80
CA LEU A 116 0.52 -17.64 2.88
C LEU A 116 1.72 -18.29 3.57
N ARG A 117 1.67 -19.61 3.84
CA ARG A 117 2.83 -20.34 4.41
C ARG A 117 4.09 -20.27 3.55
N ARG A 118 3.92 -20.27 2.21
CA ARG A 118 5.04 -20.20 1.27
C ARG A 118 5.62 -18.79 1.11
N SER A 119 4.91 -17.77 1.53
CA SER A 119 5.36 -16.38 1.40
C SER A 119 6.42 -15.98 2.42
N HIS A 120 6.57 -16.76 3.50
CA HIS A 120 7.41 -16.43 4.66
C HIS A 120 7.06 -15.12 5.37
N LYS A 121 5.95 -14.48 5.01
CA LYS A 121 5.44 -13.30 5.72
C LYS A 121 4.81 -13.73 7.05
N PRO A 122 4.90 -12.91 8.10
CA PRO A 122 4.16 -13.13 9.34
C PRO A 122 2.66 -13.17 9.08
N VAL A 123 2.00 -14.23 9.55
CA VAL A 123 0.55 -14.43 9.40
C VAL A 123 -0.07 -14.71 10.76
N VAL A 124 -1.08 -13.93 11.12
CA VAL A 124 -1.91 -14.14 12.32
C VAL A 124 -3.23 -14.77 11.88
N LEU A 125 -3.49 -16.00 12.30
CA LEU A 125 -4.74 -16.71 12.01
C LEU A 125 -5.83 -16.23 12.97
N VAL A 126 -6.90 -15.65 12.42
CA VAL A 126 -8.00 -15.08 13.21
C VAL A 126 -9.32 -15.78 12.87
N VAL A 127 -9.94 -16.38 13.89
CA VAL A 127 -11.22 -17.07 13.76
C VAL A 127 -12.33 -16.15 14.25
N ASN A 128 -13.11 -15.63 13.31
CA ASN A 128 -14.16 -14.65 13.60
C ASN A 128 -15.53 -15.33 13.84
N LYS A 129 -16.47 -14.51 14.33
CA LYS A 129 -17.85 -14.86 14.70
C LYS A 129 -17.95 -15.81 15.89
N VAL A 130 -16.93 -15.82 16.74
CA VAL A 130 -16.91 -16.53 18.02
C VAL A 130 -17.68 -15.68 19.06
N ASP A 131 -18.99 -15.63 18.92
CA ASP A 131 -19.86 -14.80 19.77
C ASP A 131 -19.96 -15.35 21.20
N SER A 132 -19.54 -16.61 21.42
CA SER A 132 -19.44 -17.25 22.73
C SER A 132 -18.26 -18.21 22.75
N PHE A 133 -17.25 -17.93 23.53
CA PHE A 133 -16.09 -18.82 23.69
C PHE A 133 -16.46 -20.21 24.16
N GLN A 134 -17.39 -20.32 25.14
CA GLN A 134 -17.82 -21.62 25.66
C GLN A 134 -18.44 -22.52 24.59
N LYS A 135 -19.15 -21.92 23.62
CA LYS A 135 -19.85 -22.67 22.57
C LYS A 135 -18.92 -23.09 21.43
N TYR A 136 -17.98 -22.23 21.01
CA TYR A 136 -17.25 -22.37 19.76
C TYR A 136 -15.79 -22.79 19.92
N MET A 137 -15.23 -22.92 21.14
CA MET A 137 -13.82 -23.24 21.31
C MET A 137 -13.43 -24.57 20.67
N ALA A 138 -14.31 -25.60 20.71
CA ALA A 138 -14.05 -26.87 20.04
C ALA A 138 -13.90 -26.70 18.52
N ASP A 139 -14.76 -25.85 17.92
CA ASP A 139 -14.74 -25.58 16.47
C ASP A 139 -13.52 -24.72 16.09
N VAL A 140 -13.06 -23.83 16.99
CA VAL A 140 -11.83 -23.03 16.77
C VAL A 140 -10.61 -23.91 16.61
N TYR A 141 -10.51 -25.02 17.35
CA TYR A 141 -9.38 -25.95 17.25
C TYR A 141 -9.26 -26.64 15.88
N GLU A 142 -10.34 -26.75 15.10
CA GLU A 142 -10.25 -27.26 13.73
C GLU A 142 -9.30 -26.44 12.85
N PHE A 143 -9.18 -25.14 13.10
CA PHE A 143 -8.38 -24.24 12.28
C PHE A 143 -6.86 -24.40 12.47
N TYR A 144 -6.40 -25.15 13.48
CA TYR A 144 -5.01 -25.60 13.55
C TYR A 144 -4.59 -26.43 12.33
N ASN A 145 -5.54 -27.08 11.65
CA ASN A 145 -5.27 -27.83 10.41
C ASN A 145 -4.78 -26.93 9.26
N LEU A 146 -4.93 -25.61 9.35
CA LEU A 146 -4.37 -24.68 8.38
C LEU A 146 -2.84 -24.54 8.49
N GLY A 147 -2.24 -24.91 9.65
CA GLY A 147 -0.79 -24.90 9.86
C GLY A 147 -0.14 -23.51 9.72
N ILE A 148 -0.84 -22.46 10.17
CA ILE A 148 -0.37 -21.06 10.10
C ILE A 148 -0.02 -20.51 11.51
N GLY A 149 -0.11 -21.32 12.53
CA GLY A 149 0.07 -20.92 13.92
C GLY A 149 -1.22 -21.04 14.74
N ASP A 150 -1.25 -20.39 15.89
CA ASP A 150 -2.38 -20.47 16.81
C ASP A 150 -3.58 -19.66 16.30
N PRO A 151 -4.79 -20.24 16.31
CA PRO A 151 -5.98 -19.49 15.92
C PRO A 151 -6.43 -18.56 17.07
N HIS A 152 -6.56 -17.25 16.75
CA HIS A 152 -7.06 -16.23 17.66
C HIS A 152 -8.58 -16.07 17.50
N PRO A 153 -9.40 -16.52 18.47
CA PRO A 153 -10.84 -16.40 18.38
C PRO A 153 -11.31 -14.99 18.68
N ILE A 154 -12.11 -14.41 17.77
CA ILE A 154 -12.70 -13.09 17.96
C ILE A 154 -14.19 -13.06 17.62
N SER A 155 -14.89 -12.07 18.12
CA SER A 155 -16.16 -11.61 17.56
C SER A 155 -16.03 -10.12 17.19
N ALA A 156 -15.83 -9.85 15.90
CA ALA A 156 -15.67 -8.48 15.41
C ALA A 156 -16.92 -7.61 15.68
N VAL A 157 -18.11 -8.21 15.64
CA VAL A 157 -19.39 -7.53 15.97
C VAL A 157 -19.47 -7.16 17.43
N ASN A 158 -19.09 -8.08 18.34
CA ASN A 158 -19.18 -7.90 19.79
C ASN A 158 -17.89 -7.36 20.41
N ARG A 159 -16.85 -7.13 19.59
CA ARG A 159 -15.50 -6.68 20.00
C ARG A 159 -14.84 -7.58 21.05
N LEU A 160 -15.08 -8.89 20.98
CA LEU A 160 -14.49 -9.87 21.86
C LEU A 160 -13.18 -10.40 21.26
N GLY A 161 -12.13 -10.60 22.07
CA GLY A 161 -10.85 -11.18 21.67
C GLY A 161 -9.99 -10.29 20.76
N ILE A 162 -10.39 -9.04 20.52
CA ILE A 162 -9.65 -8.10 19.63
C ILE A 162 -8.31 -7.72 20.26
N GLY A 163 -8.24 -7.55 21.58
CA GLY A 163 -6.99 -7.22 22.27
C GLY A 163 -5.91 -8.28 22.05
N ASP A 164 -6.22 -9.54 22.34
CA ASP A 164 -5.30 -10.67 22.18
C ASP A 164 -4.83 -10.83 20.72
N MET A 165 -5.74 -10.60 19.77
CA MET A 165 -5.41 -10.58 18.34
C MET A 165 -4.43 -9.44 18.01
N LEU A 166 -4.67 -8.23 18.52
CA LEU A 166 -3.78 -7.08 18.27
C LEU A 166 -2.41 -7.26 18.92
N GLU A 167 -2.33 -7.86 20.11
CA GLU A 167 -1.05 -8.24 20.73
C GLU A 167 -0.29 -9.21 19.82
N ALA A 168 -0.94 -10.25 19.29
CA ALA A 168 -0.32 -11.20 18.38
C ALA A 168 0.15 -10.54 17.07
N VAL A 169 -0.57 -9.54 16.55
CA VAL A 169 -0.17 -8.77 15.37
C VAL A 169 1.05 -7.90 15.67
N THR A 170 1.02 -7.17 16.78
CA THR A 170 2.06 -6.20 17.13
C THR A 170 3.34 -6.87 17.62
N GLU A 171 3.30 -8.11 18.07
CA GLU A 171 4.50 -8.90 18.43
C GLU A 171 5.48 -9.03 17.26
N PHE A 172 4.98 -8.97 16.03
CA PHE A 172 5.85 -9.02 14.84
C PHE A 172 6.52 -7.68 14.54
N PHE A 173 5.97 -6.55 15.01
CA PHE A 173 6.54 -5.23 14.76
C PHE A 173 7.87 -5.01 15.52
N ASP A 174 7.97 -5.50 16.74
CA ASP A 174 9.16 -5.28 17.59
C ASP A 174 10.39 -6.06 17.06
N LYS A 175 10.19 -7.22 16.46
CA LYS A 175 11.28 -8.04 15.89
C LYS A 175 11.93 -7.39 14.67
N GLU A 176 11.14 -6.64 13.87
CA GLU A 176 11.64 -5.98 12.68
C GLU A 176 12.27 -4.60 12.96
N GLN A 177 11.81 -3.91 14.01
CA GLN A 177 12.33 -2.59 14.38
C GLN A 177 13.72 -2.63 15.00
N ALA A 178 14.12 -3.76 15.59
CA ALA A 178 15.43 -3.92 16.23
C ALA A 178 16.60 -4.11 15.25
N GLU A 179 16.30 -4.45 13.98
CA GLU A 179 17.31 -4.74 12.95
C GLU A 179 17.42 -3.66 11.86
N GLU A 180 16.63 -2.58 11.91
CA GLU A 180 16.85 -1.45 11.02
C GLU A 180 18.11 -0.71 11.44
N GLU A 181 19.26 -1.07 10.83
CA GLU A 181 20.40 -0.17 10.73
C GLU A 181 19.91 1.19 10.21
N GLU A 182 20.44 2.28 10.76
CA GLU A 182 20.10 3.64 10.31
C GLU A 182 20.45 3.80 8.82
N ASP A 183 19.47 3.51 7.97
CA ASP A 183 19.59 3.70 6.53
C ASP A 183 19.39 5.18 6.19
N ASP A 184 20.49 5.90 5.93
CA ASP A 184 20.50 7.34 5.62
C ASP A 184 20.07 7.67 4.18
N ARG A 185 19.80 6.66 3.36
CA ARG A 185 19.41 6.83 1.96
C ARG A 185 17.98 7.37 1.85
N THR A 186 17.78 8.33 0.94
CA THR A 186 16.44 8.87 0.68
C THR A 186 15.59 7.86 -0.08
N ARG A 187 14.43 7.50 0.50
CA ARG A 187 13.47 6.57 -0.10
C ARG A 187 12.44 7.32 -0.95
N VAL A 188 12.33 6.94 -2.24
CA VAL A 188 11.49 7.62 -3.22
C VAL A 188 10.43 6.67 -3.78
N ALA A 189 9.15 7.04 -3.67
CA ALA A 189 8.05 6.31 -4.33
C ALA A 189 7.59 7.04 -5.59
N ILE A 190 7.41 6.31 -6.69
CA ILE A 190 6.80 6.83 -7.91
C ILE A 190 5.37 6.32 -8.02
N VAL A 191 4.41 7.20 -7.84
CA VAL A 191 2.97 6.89 -7.81
C VAL A 191 2.22 7.59 -8.95
N GLY A 192 1.02 7.13 -9.25
CA GLY A 192 0.18 7.68 -10.33
C GLY A 192 -0.63 6.58 -10.99
N LYS A 193 -1.58 6.95 -11.83
CA LYS A 193 -2.47 6.04 -12.58
C LYS A 193 -1.70 5.04 -13.44
N PRO A 194 -2.34 3.94 -13.89
CA PRO A 194 -1.79 3.09 -14.94
C PRO A 194 -1.46 3.88 -16.19
N ASN A 195 -0.45 3.47 -16.92
CA ASN A 195 -0.06 4.02 -18.22
C ASN A 195 0.41 5.50 -18.25
N VAL A 196 0.52 6.19 -17.12
CA VAL A 196 1.09 7.55 -17.05
C VAL A 196 2.59 7.59 -17.35
N GLY A 197 3.25 6.42 -17.45
CA GLY A 197 4.65 6.31 -17.84
C GLY A 197 5.63 6.11 -16.68
N LYS A 198 5.19 5.62 -15.51
CA LYS A 198 6.05 5.34 -14.33
C LYS A 198 7.24 4.44 -14.68
N SER A 199 6.97 3.28 -15.28
CA SER A 199 8.04 2.35 -15.71
C SER A 199 8.96 2.96 -16.77
N SER A 200 8.43 3.79 -17.67
CA SER A 200 9.21 4.48 -18.68
C SER A 200 10.16 5.50 -18.05
N LEU A 201 9.68 6.24 -17.05
CA LEU A 201 10.50 7.19 -16.29
C LEU A 201 11.65 6.48 -15.57
N ILE A 202 11.35 5.42 -14.83
CA ILE A 202 12.37 4.63 -14.12
C ILE A 202 13.39 4.06 -15.10
N ASN A 203 12.93 3.40 -16.17
CA ASN A 203 13.84 2.83 -17.16
C ASN A 203 14.72 3.88 -17.83
N LYS A 204 14.17 5.09 -18.05
CA LYS A 204 14.95 6.19 -18.62
C LYS A 204 15.98 6.72 -17.64
N LEU A 205 15.61 6.89 -16.37
CA LEU A 205 16.52 7.30 -15.30
C LEU A 205 17.65 6.25 -15.13
N LEU A 206 17.30 4.96 -15.07
CA LEU A 206 18.29 3.88 -14.94
C LEU A 206 19.20 3.72 -16.16
N GLY A 207 18.76 4.13 -17.35
CA GLY A 207 19.53 4.08 -18.60
C GLY A 207 20.47 5.29 -18.81
N GLU A 208 20.46 6.27 -17.93
CA GLU A 208 21.35 7.43 -18.03
C GLU A 208 22.73 7.12 -17.45
N ASN A 209 23.81 7.46 -18.17
CA ASN A 209 25.21 7.22 -17.80
C ASN A 209 25.65 7.87 -16.47
N ARG A 210 24.79 8.63 -15.82
CA ARG A 210 25.04 9.34 -14.55
C ARG A 210 24.53 8.61 -13.32
N LEU A 211 23.76 7.54 -13.52
CA LEU A 211 23.18 6.76 -12.43
C LEU A 211 23.89 5.42 -12.35
N ILE A 212 24.40 5.09 -11.18
CA ILE A 212 24.94 3.77 -10.87
C ILE A 212 23.84 2.98 -10.18
N VAL A 213 23.43 1.86 -10.77
CA VAL A 213 22.48 0.92 -10.17
C VAL A 213 23.28 -0.12 -9.41
N SER A 214 22.98 -0.33 -8.15
CA SER A 214 23.56 -1.43 -7.40
C SER A 214 22.83 -2.74 -7.77
N ASP A 215 23.54 -3.67 -8.38
CA ASP A 215 23.04 -5.04 -8.68
C ASP A 215 23.24 -5.99 -7.48
N ILE A 216 23.55 -5.48 -6.29
CA ILE A 216 23.77 -6.31 -5.10
C ILE A 216 22.40 -6.77 -4.61
N ALA A 217 22.02 -7.97 -5.06
CA ALA A 217 20.88 -8.68 -4.48
C ALA A 217 21.21 -9.04 -3.03
N GLY A 218 20.50 -8.43 -2.06
CA GLY A 218 20.58 -8.86 -0.66
C GLY A 218 20.79 -7.79 0.39
N THR A 219 20.89 -6.50 0.04
CA THR A 219 21.02 -5.41 1.03
C THR A 219 19.71 -4.71 1.35
N THR A 220 18.66 -4.89 0.55
CA THR A 220 17.31 -4.43 0.85
C THR A 220 16.41 -5.63 1.18
N ARG A 221 15.65 -5.53 2.26
CA ARG A 221 14.66 -6.53 2.73
C ARG A 221 13.64 -6.95 1.68
N ASP A 222 13.41 -6.09 0.68
CA ASP A 222 12.44 -6.33 -0.38
C ASP A 222 13.15 -6.41 -1.75
N ALA A 223 13.12 -7.57 -2.38
CA ALA A 223 13.61 -7.81 -3.75
C ALA A 223 12.91 -6.94 -4.84
N VAL A 224 12.14 -5.95 -4.42
CA VAL A 224 11.24 -5.10 -5.21
C VAL A 224 11.79 -3.68 -5.37
N ASP A 225 12.72 -3.25 -4.50
CA ASP A 225 13.28 -1.90 -4.48
C ASP A 225 14.54 -1.80 -5.36
N THR A 226 14.87 -0.60 -5.81
CA THR A 226 16.06 -0.36 -6.64
C THR A 226 16.93 0.75 -6.04
N GLU A 227 18.17 0.42 -5.75
CA GLU A 227 19.17 1.37 -5.26
C GLU A 227 19.78 2.15 -6.41
N ILE A 228 19.92 3.45 -6.26
CA ILE A 228 20.45 4.35 -7.28
C ILE A 228 21.39 5.35 -6.62
N THR A 229 22.58 5.52 -7.19
CA THR A 229 23.50 6.58 -6.81
C THR A 229 23.51 7.68 -7.87
N TYR A 230 23.22 8.91 -7.46
CA TYR A 230 23.26 10.10 -8.30
C TYR A 230 24.08 11.21 -7.65
N ASN A 231 25.11 11.70 -8.34
CA ASN A 231 26.03 12.73 -7.84
C ASN A 231 26.61 12.43 -6.44
N GLY A 232 26.91 11.14 -6.16
CA GLY A 232 27.45 10.70 -4.88
C GLY A 232 26.45 10.61 -3.73
N LYS A 233 25.15 10.80 -3.99
CA LYS A 233 24.06 10.56 -3.05
C LYS A 233 23.33 9.28 -3.41
N GLU A 234 22.97 8.51 -2.41
CA GLU A 234 22.23 7.26 -2.57
C GLU A 234 20.74 7.46 -2.36
N TYR A 235 19.95 6.81 -3.20
CA TYR A 235 18.48 6.82 -3.19
C TYR A 235 17.97 5.39 -3.31
N VAL A 236 16.82 5.12 -2.70
CA VAL A 236 16.11 3.84 -2.83
C VAL A 236 14.76 4.10 -3.48
N PHE A 237 14.56 3.60 -4.70
CA PHE A 237 13.27 3.66 -5.37
C PHE A 237 12.42 2.48 -4.97
N ILE A 238 11.28 2.75 -4.33
CA ILE A 238 10.37 1.77 -3.74
C ILE A 238 9.46 1.14 -4.80
N ASP A 239 9.18 -0.16 -4.67
CA ASP A 239 8.26 -0.95 -5.51
C ASP A 239 8.55 -0.90 -7.03
N THR A 240 9.81 -0.86 -7.41
CA THR A 240 10.19 -0.80 -8.83
C THR A 240 9.94 -2.10 -9.60
N ALA A 241 9.97 -3.27 -8.96
CA ALA A 241 9.67 -4.54 -9.62
C ALA A 241 8.19 -4.66 -10.03
N GLY A 242 7.26 -4.12 -9.24
CA GLY A 242 5.87 -3.98 -9.63
C GLY A 242 5.68 -3.11 -10.86
N LEU A 243 6.54 -2.11 -11.03
CA LEU A 243 6.55 -1.23 -12.21
C LEU A 243 7.25 -1.86 -13.43
N ARG A 244 8.23 -2.78 -13.24
CA ARG A 244 8.96 -3.46 -14.31
C ARG A 244 8.21 -4.66 -14.88
N ARG A 245 7.44 -5.39 -14.06
CA ARG A 245 6.61 -6.48 -14.55
C ARG A 245 5.49 -5.85 -15.39
N LYS A 246 5.49 -6.09 -16.72
CA LYS A 246 4.34 -5.81 -17.59
C LYS A 246 3.20 -6.69 -17.10
N ASN A 247 2.41 -6.17 -16.19
CA ASN A 247 1.32 -6.93 -15.61
C ASN A 247 0.25 -7.20 -16.65
N LYS A 248 0.05 -8.50 -16.92
CA LYS A 248 -1.16 -9.05 -17.51
C LYS A 248 -2.38 -8.96 -16.57
N ILE A 249 -2.27 -8.24 -15.46
CA ILE A 249 -3.38 -8.01 -14.55
C ILE A 249 -4.21 -6.91 -15.18
N LYS A 250 -5.38 -7.33 -15.67
CA LYS A 250 -6.40 -6.46 -16.24
C LYS A 250 -6.72 -5.32 -15.28
N GLU A 251 -7.01 -4.17 -15.85
CA GLU A 251 -7.38 -2.87 -15.30
C GLU A 251 -8.51 -2.86 -14.24
N GLU A 252 -8.90 -3.98 -13.65
CA GLU A 252 -10.14 -4.10 -12.88
C GLU A 252 -10.08 -3.70 -11.41
N LEU A 253 -8.92 -3.31 -10.86
CA LEU A 253 -8.87 -3.05 -9.42
C LEU A 253 -8.25 -1.70 -9.07
N GLU A 254 -9.06 -0.66 -9.13
CA GLU A 254 -8.76 0.66 -8.54
C GLU A 254 -8.28 0.52 -7.07
N ARG A 255 -8.88 -0.41 -6.33
CA ARG A 255 -8.47 -0.77 -4.96
C ARG A 255 -7.05 -1.30 -4.87
N TYR A 256 -6.65 -2.17 -5.79
CA TYR A 256 -5.28 -2.69 -5.84
C TYR A 256 -4.25 -1.59 -6.01
N MET A 257 -4.54 -0.63 -6.91
CA MET A 257 -3.68 0.54 -7.08
C MET A 257 -3.59 1.37 -5.80
N ILE A 258 -4.71 1.58 -5.11
CA ILE A 258 -4.73 2.36 -3.86
C ILE A 258 -3.91 1.65 -2.80
N VAL A 259 -4.07 0.34 -2.61
CA VAL A 259 -3.30 -0.44 -1.65
C VAL A 259 -1.81 -0.36 -1.91
N ARG A 260 -1.38 -0.55 -3.17
CA ARG A 260 0.03 -0.39 -3.56
C ARG A 260 0.53 1.04 -3.35
N THR A 261 -0.29 2.03 -3.69
CA THR A 261 0.06 3.43 -3.47
C THR A 261 0.26 3.72 -1.99
N VAL A 262 -0.64 3.25 -1.12
CA VAL A 262 -0.52 3.41 0.33
C VAL A 262 0.78 2.77 0.82
N SER A 263 1.05 1.51 0.43
CA SER A 263 2.27 0.81 0.82
C SER A 263 3.54 1.54 0.36
N ALA A 264 3.59 1.97 -0.90
CA ALA A 264 4.74 2.69 -1.43
C ALA A 264 4.94 4.05 -0.73
N VAL A 265 3.86 4.78 -0.49
CA VAL A 265 3.89 6.10 0.18
C VAL A 265 4.31 5.95 1.65
N GLU A 266 3.84 4.93 2.38
CA GLU A 266 4.27 4.70 3.79
C GLU A 266 5.78 4.53 3.89
N ARG A 267 6.37 3.73 3.01
CA ARG A 267 7.79 3.41 2.99
C ARG A 267 8.68 4.53 2.45
N ALA A 268 8.11 5.51 1.74
CA ALA A 268 8.84 6.61 1.12
C ALA A 268 9.00 7.83 2.04
N GLU A 269 10.03 8.63 1.79
CA GLU A 269 10.21 9.99 2.33
C GLU A 269 9.76 11.02 1.30
N VAL A 270 10.01 10.74 0.02
CA VAL A 270 9.65 11.59 -1.12
C VAL A 270 8.71 10.83 -2.06
N VAL A 271 7.64 11.46 -2.48
CA VAL A 271 6.67 10.92 -3.43
C VAL A 271 6.74 11.68 -4.75
N VAL A 272 6.94 10.98 -5.85
CA VAL A 272 6.85 11.50 -7.20
C VAL A 272 5.47 11.12 -7.75
N LEU A 273 4.54 12.09 -7.78
CA LEU A 273 3.21 11.92 -8.34
C LEU A 273 3.24 12.16 -9.85
N MET A 274 3.00 11.12 -10.65
CA MET A 274 2.98 11.23 -12.10
C MET A 274 1.57 11.44 -12.64
N ILE A 275 1.41 12.47 -13.49
CA ILE A 275 0.18 12.84 -14.20
C ILE A 275 0.43 12.73 -15.70
N ASP A 276 -0.58 12.28 -16.46
CA ASP A 276 -0.54 12.21 -17.91
C ASP A 276 -0.94 13.56 -18.53
N ALA A 277 -0.08 14.16 -19.36
CA ALA A 277 -0.37 15.44 -20.01
C ALA A 277 -1.54 15.35 -21.01
N GLU A 278 -1.74 14.17 -21.67
CA GLU A 278 -2.82 13.97 -22.64
C GLU A 278 -4.19 13.90 -21.96
N GLU A 279 -4.30 13.23 -20.82
CA GLU A 279 -5.54 13.14 -20.04
C GLU A 279 -5.79 14.38 -19.17
N GLY A 280 -4.71 15.04 -18.74
CA GLY A 280 -4.76 16.07 -17.72
C GLY A 280 -4.94 15.52 -16.31
N VAL A 281 -5.05 16.42 -15.33
CA VAL A 281 -5.28 16.05 -13.94
C VAL A 281 -6.71 15.57 -13.73
N THR A 282 -6.90 14.42 -13.03
CA THR A 282 -8.18 13.76 -12.80
C THR A 282 -8.46 13.58 -11.32
N GLU A 283 -9.69 13.19 -10.96
CA GLU A 283 -10.06 12.86 -9.58
C GLU A 283 -9.23 11.71 -9.00
N GLN A 284 -8.83 10.74 -9.83
CA GLN A 284 -7.98 9.64 -9.41
C GLN A 284 -6.56 10.11 -9.05
N ASP A 285 -6.02 11.07 -9.80
CA ASP A 285 -4.74 11.71 -9.44
C ASP A 285 -4.87 12.48 -8.12
N ALA A 286 -6.01 13.14 -7.89
CA ALA A 286 -6.29 13.83 -6.63
C ALA A 286 -6.39 12.85 -5.43
N LYS A 287 -6.98 11.67 -5.61
CA LYS A 287 -7.01 10.62 -4.58
C LYS A 287 -5.59 10.15 -4.22
N ILE A 288 -4.76 9.87 -5.22
CA ILE A 288 -3.36 9.45 -5.03
C ILE A 288 -2.55 10.56 -4.33
N ALA A 289 -2.73 11.81 -4.77
CA ALA A 289 -2.11 12.98 -4.14
C ALA A 289 -2.55 13.13 -2.68
N GLY A 290 -3.84 12.90 -2.40
CA GLY A 290 -4.41 12.95 -1.04
C GLY A 290 -3.71 11.98 -0.09
N ILE A 291 -3.42 10.75 -0.52
CA ILE A 291 -2.68 9.77 0.28
C ILE A 291 -1.31 10.31 0.68
N ALA A 292 -0.54 10.86 -0.27
CA ALA A 292 0.78 11.42 0.00
C ALA A 292 0.71 12.63 0.96
N HIS A 293 -0.30 13.48 0.78
CA HIS A 293 -0.54 14.65 1.63
C HIS A 293 -0.90 14.26 3.08
N GLU A 294 -1.84 13.34 3.26
CA GLU A 294 -2.26 12.86 4.59
C GLU A 294 -1.11 12.21 5.36
N ARG A 295 -0.20 11.54 4.63
CA ARG A 295 1.01 10.93 5.21
C ARG A 295 2.12 11.94 5.47
N GLY A 296 1.92 13.21 5.13
CA GLY A 296 2.91 14.28 5.34
C GLY A 296 4.20 14.08 4.57
N LYS A 297 4.14 13.42 3.39
CA LYS A 297 5.31 13.14 2.57
C LYS A 297 5.70 14.33 1.71
N ALA A 298 7.00 14.56 1.55
CA ALA A 298 7.48 15.49 0.55
C ALA A 298 7.02 15.03 -0.85
N THR A 299 6.43 15.92 -1.66
CA THR A 299 5.81 15.51 -2.91
C THR A 299 6.27 16.39 -4.07
N ILE A 300 6.61 15.74 -5.19
CA ILE A 300 6.89 16.37 -6.48
C ILE A 300 5.81 15.91 -7.46
N ILE A 301 5.17 16.85 -8.16
CA ILE A 301 4.17 16.56 -9.19
C ILE A 301 4.87 16.57 -10.55
N VAL A 302 4.81 15.48 -11.27
CA VAL A 302 5.47 15.30 -12.58
C VAL A 302 4.41 15.08 -13.65
N VAL A 303 4.25 16.07 -14.53
CA VAL A 303 3.40 15.97 -15.72
C VAL A 303 4.21 15.35 -16.85
N ASN A 304 3.97 14.08 -17.12
CA ASN A 304 4.67 13.29 -18.12
C ASN A 304 3.94 13.31 -19.48
N LYS A 305 4.61 12.83 -20.52
CA LYS A 305 4.15 12.85 -21.91
C LYS A 305 3.98 14.26 -22.45
N TRP A 306 4.74 15.21 -21.91
CA TRP A 306 4.67 16.60 -22.35
C TRP A 306 4.98 16.80 -23.84
N ASP A 307 5.66 15.84 -24.46
CA ASP A 307 5.93 15.79 -25.91
C ASP A 307 4.69 15.47 -26.77
N ALA A 308 3.67 14.85 -26.22
CA ALA A 308 2.50 14.36 -26.95
C ALA A 308 1.40 15.42 -27.16
N ILE A 309 1.42 16.50 -26.38
CA ILE A 309 0.40 17.56 -26.49
C ILE A 309 0.83 18.70 -27.40
N GLU A 310 -0.14 19.30 -28.09
CA GLU A 310 0.06 20.56 -28.82
C GLU A 310 0.25 21.72 -27.83
N LYS A 311 1.22 22.61 -28.09
CA LYS A 311 1.61 23.65 -27.16
C LYS A 311 1.56 25.02 -27.81
N ASP A 312 0.96 25.96 -27.10
CA ASP A 312 1.06 27.40 -27.31
C ASP A 312 1.80 28.07 -26.14
N ASP A 313 2.09 29.33 -26.22
CA ASP A 313 2.79 30.11 -25.18
C ASP A 313 2.06 30.11 -23.83
N LYS A 314 0.77 29.75 -23.81
CA LYS A 314 -0.09 29.72 -22.62
C LYS A 314 -0.37 28.33 -22.10
N THR A 315 0.00 27.28 -22.85
CA THR A 315 -0.34 25.88 -22.50
C THR A 315 0.18 25.49 -21.11
N ILE A 316 1.42 25.84 -20.80
CA ILE A 316 2.03 25.54 -19.51
C ILE A 316 1.32 26.23 -18.34
N TYR A 317 0.92 27.50 -18.54
CA TYR A 317 0.20 28.28 -17.53
C TYR A 317 -1.20 27.69 -17.26
N LYS A 318 -1.95 27.41 -18.34
CA LYS A 318 -3.29 26.79 -18.24
C LYS A 318 -3.25 25.43 -17.55
N PHE A 319 -2.24 24.61 -17.88
CA PHE A 319 -2.07 23.29 -17.27
C PHE A 319 -1.70 23.43 -15.79
N THR A 320 -0.75 24.32 -15.47
CA THR A 320 -0.37 24.61 -14.09
C THR A 320 -1.56 25.07 -13.27
N GLU A 321 -2.36 26.01 -13.78
CA GLU A 321 -3.57 26.49 -13.10
C GLU A 321 -4.56 25.35 -12.85
N LYS A 322 -4.81 24.48 -13.84
CA LYS A 322 -5.68 23.32 -13.68
C LYS A 322 -5.18 22.36 -12.61
N VAL A 323 -3.88 22.02 -12.60
CA VAL A 323 -3.28 21.16 -11.58
C VAL A 323 -3.40 21.80 -10.19
N ARG A 324 -3.06 23.08 -10.05
CA ARG A 324 -3.12 23.81 -8.78
C ARG A 324 -4.56 23.93 -8.23
N ASN A 325 -5.54 24.10 -9.11
CA ASN A 325 -6.95 24.13 -8.71
C ASN A 325 -7.45 22.77 -8.24
N THR A 326 -7.09 21.68 -8.94
CA THR A 326 -7.49 20.30 -8.58
C THR A 326 -6.76 19.82 -7.32
N LEU A 327 -5.47 20.13 -7.19
CA LEU A 327 -4.62 19.75 -6.06
C LEU A 327 -4.37 20.95 -5.11
N SER A 328 -5.42 21.71 -4.82
CA SER A 328 -5.32 22.94 -4.02
C SER A 328 -4.85 22.73 -2.59
N PHE A 329 -4.97 21.51 -2.08
CA PHE A 329 -4.45 21.11 -0.76
C PHE A 329 -2.93 20.87 -0.72
N MET A 330 -2.25 20.86 -1.90
CA MET A 330 -0.80 20.67 -2.03
C MET A 330 -0.09 21.87 -2.72
N PRO A 331 -0.25 23.09 -2.24
CA PRO A 331 0.38 24.26 -2.89
C PRO A 331 1.91 24.23 -2.79
N TYR A 332 2.45 23.47 -1.84
CA TYR A 332 3.89 23.33 -1.58
C TYR A 332 4.60 22.39 -2.57
N ALA A 333 3.85 21.49 -3.27
CA ALA A 333 4.45 20.51 -4.15
C ALA A 333 4.99 21.17 -5.42
N GLU A 334 6.25 20.91 -5.75
CA GLU A 334 6.85 21.38 -7.00
C GLU A 334 6.19 20.71 -8.20
N LEU A 335 6.05 21.45 -9.31
CA LEU A 335 5.43 20.98 -10.54
C LEU A 335 6.44 20.98 -11.68
N LEU A 336 6.70 19.80 -12.24
CA LEU A 336 7.64 19.59 -13.34
C LEU A 336 6.93 19.04 -14.57
N PHE A 337 7.33 19.52 -15.76
CA PHE A 337 6.84 19.05 -17.04
C PHE A 337 7.94 18.27 -17.76
N VAL A 338 7.69 16.98 -18.03
CA VAL A 338 8.71 16.04 -18.52
C VAL A 338 8.22 15.19 -19.69
N SER A 339 9.14 14.57 -20.38
CA SER A 339 8.87 13.45 -21.28
C SER A 339 9.85 12.31 -20.98
N ALA A 340 9.36 11.25 -20.38
CA ALA A 340 10.13 10.04 -20.19
C ALA A 340 10.57 9.39 -21.53
N LYS A 341 9.82 9.65 -22.62
CA LYS A 341 10.14 9.16 -23.96
C LYS A 341 11.32 9.89 -24.58
N THR A 342 11.34 11.20 -24.53
CA THR A 342 12.38 12.02 -25.19
C THR A 342 13.54 12.40 -24.26
N GLY A 343 13.36 12.25 -22.96
CA GLY A 343 14.34 12.70 -21.95
C GLY A 343 14.20 14.18 -21.57
N LEU A 344 13.13 14.84 -21.99
CA LEU A 344 12.90 16.26 -21.71
C LEU A 344 12.77 16.49 -20.19
N SER A 345 13.55 17.45 -19.68
CA SER A 345 13.51 17.94 -18.28
C SER A 345 13.75 16.88 -17.18
N LEU A 346 14.22 15.67 -17.51
CA LEU A 346 14.46 14.62 -16.51
C LEU A 346 15.55 14.98 -15.49
N ILE A 347 16.48 15.85 -15.86
CA ILE A 347 17.56 16.31 -14.96
C ILE A 347 17.06 17.13 -13.77
N HIS A 348 15.81 17.62 -13.82
CA HIS A 348 15.21 18.42 -12.75
C HIS A 348 14.46 17.57 -11.71
N ILE A 349 14.21 16.32 -12.00
CA ILE A 349 13.60 15.37 -11.05
C ILE A 349 14.62 14.93 -10.01
#